data_46030b073b5f4c71790e04ab22e2a346
#
_entry.id   46030b073b5f4c71790e04ab22e2a346
#
_cell.length_a   1.000
_cell.length_b   1.000
_cell.length_c   1.000
_cell.angle_alpha   90.00
_cell.angle_beta   90.00
_cell.angle_gamma   90.00
#
_symmetry.space_group_name_H-M   'P 1'
#
loop_
_entity.id
_entity.type
_entity.pdbx_description
1 polymer ?
#
loop_
_entity_poly.entity_id
_entity_poly.type
_entity_poly.pdbx_seq_one_letter_code
_entity_poly.pdbx_strand_id
1 'polypeptide(L)'
;MTFLVLILLSCDRQPGTRGHDFIPDMVYSRAYETYSQNPNFLDSMTMRSPVGKTVPTGIIPFRYTIDSLSRAKAGNELANPFLPTEAIIEEGRLLFTKFCIGCHGVKGKGDGQLYISGLYPLKPRDLSGVPTLELKDGQIYHTITLGFGSMGAHGAQVKPDNRWKTVLYIRELQKAVRDSIGRTTK
;
A
#
# COMPACT_ATOMS: atom_id res chain seq x y z
N MET A 1 -4.22 51.30 -22.48
CA MET A 1 -3.82 49.90 -22.67
C MET A 1 -2.82 49.40 -21.63
N THR A 2 -1.95 50.23 -21.09
CA THR A 2 -0.93 49.90 -20.05
C THR A 2 -1.52 49.52 -18.70
N PHE A 3 -2.69 50.06 -18.31
CA PHE A 3 -3.33 49.80 -17.03
C PHE A 3 -3.96 48.38 -16.95
N LEU A 4 -4.42 47.87 -18.10
CA LEU A 4 -5.02 46.51 -18.18
C LEU A 4 -3.95 45.40 -18.02
N VAL A 5 -2.71 45.64 -18.46
CA VAL A 5 -1.61 44.68 -18.34
C VAL A 5 -1.12 44.55 -16.90
N LEU A 6 -1.16 45.62 -16.12
CA LEU A 6 -0.80 45.63 -14.70
C LEU A 6 -1.77 44.79 -13.83
N ILE A 7 -3.05 44.73 -14.21
CA ILE A 7 -4.03 43.91 -13.49
C ILE A 7 -3.80 42.41 -13.73
N LEU A 8 -3.29 42.02 -14.90
CA LEU A 8 -3.04 40.61 -15.22
C LEU A 8 -1.77 40.05 -14.55
N LEU A 9 -0.87 40.89 -14.07
CA LEU A 9 0.34 40.48 -13.34
C LEU A 9 0.12 40.33 -11.83
N SER A 10 -1.07 40.70 -11.34
CA SER A 10 -1.43 40.64 -9.90
C SER A 10 -1.81 39.25 -9.39
N CYS A 11 -1.87 38.23 -10.23
CA CYS A 11 -2.35 36.90 -9.85
C CYS A 11 -1.24 35.85 -9.73
N ASP A 12 -0.01 36.23 -9.44
CA ASP A 12 1.08 35.29 -9.17
C ASP A 12 0.95 34.71 -7.74
N ARG A 13 -0.04 33.80 -7.60
CA ARG A 13 -0.23 33.06 -6.37
C ARG A 13 0.58 31.79 -6.42
N GLN A 14 1.65 31.73 -5.64
CA GLN A 14 2.42 30.48 -5.52
C GLN A 14 1.52 29.34 -5.02
N PRO A 15 1.46 28.21 -5.73
CA PRO A 15 0.71 27.03 -5.28
C PRO A 15 1.18 26.61 -3.88
N GLY A 16 0.24 26.37 -2.96
CA GLY A 16 0.55 25.96 -1.59
C GLY A 16 0.79 27.08 -0.59
N THR A 17 0.73 28.36 -1.00
CA THR A 17 0.74 29.49 -0.06
C THR A 17 -0.66 29.99 0.24
N ARG A 18 -0.88 30.45 1.48
CA ARG A 18 -2.18 31.00 1.91
C ARG A 18 -2.47 32.37 1.30
N GLY A 19 -1.52 32.96 0.58
CA GLY A 19 -1.63 34.31 0.02
C GLY A 19 -1.53 35.39 1.09
N HIS A 20 -1.93 36.62 0.71
CA HIS A 20 -1.97 37.78 1.62
C HIS A 20 -3.41 38.06 1.99
N ASP A 21 -3.67 38.20 3.27
CA ASP A 21 -4.95 38.61 3.79
C ASP A 21 -4.83 40.00 4.42
N PHE A 22 -5.89 40.83 4.30
CA PHE A 22 -5.87 42.21 4.82
C PHE A 22 -5.90 42.21 6.35
N ILE A 23 -6.63 41.23 6.95
CA ILE A 23 -6.66 41.01 8.41
C ILE A 23 -6.30 39.53 8.60
N PRO A 24 -5.03 39.17 8.83
CA PRO A 24 -4.57 37.79 8.79
C PRO A 24 -5.05 36.93 9.96
N ASP A 25 -5.57 37.55 11.04
CA ASP A 25 -6.14 36.94 12.24
C ASP A 25 -5.57 35.52 12.53
N MET A 26 -6.30 34.44 12.25
CA MET A 26 -5.84 33.06 12.45
C MET A 26 -5.37 32.35 11.15
N VAL A 27 -5.04 33.09 10.10
CA VAL A 27 -4.50 32.52 8.85
C VAL A 27 -3.23 31.71 9.10
N TYR A 28 -2.39 32.18 10.01
CA TYR A 28 -1.22 31.45 10.48
C TYR A 28 -1.53 30.82 11.83
N SER A 29 -1.69 29.50 11.84
CA SER A 29 -1.82 28.74 13.08
C SER A 29 -0.59 28.91 13.97
N ARG A 30 -0.78 29.03 15.28
CA ARG A 30 0.30 28.95 16.26
C ARG A 30 0.76 27.52 16.50
N ALA A 31 -0.07 26.53 16.16
CA ALA A 31 0.29 25.14 16.20
C ALA A 31 1.19 24.79 14.99
N TYR A 32 2.21 23.98 15.23
CA TYR A 32 3.08 23.50 14.17
C TYR A 32 2.33 22.53 13.25
N GLU A 33 2.50 22.67 11.96
CA GLU A 33 1.96 21.72 10.98
C GLU A 33 2.85 20.46 10.88
N THR A 34 2.27 19.36 10.45
CA THR A 34 2.88 18.02 10.52
C THR A 34 4.31 17.94 9.96
N TYR A 35 4.62 18.60 8.87
CA TYR A 35 5.96 18.59 8.25
C TYR A 35 6.68 19.93 8.34
N SER A 36 6.19 20.87 9.17
CA SER A 36 6.87 22.16 9.37
C SER A 36 8.11 22.01 10.24
N GLN A 37 9.03 22.94 10.13
CA GLN A 37 10.15 23.05 11.04
C GLN A 37 9.69 23.44 12.44
N ASN A 38 10.30 22.86 13.48
CA ASN A 38 9.98 23.13 14.87
C ASN A 38 11.25 23.45 15.66
N PRO A 39 11.49 24.72 15.99
CA PRO A 39 12.71 25.14 16.67
C PRO A 39 12.80 24.66 18.13
N ASN A 40 11.74 24.08 18.70
CA ASN A 40 11.75 23.54 20.05
C ASN A 40 12.48 22.19 20.16
N PHE A 41 12.82 21.56 19.03
CA PHE A 41 13.54 20.30 19.01
C PHE A 41 14.91 20.46 18.31
N LEU A 42 15.91 19.72 18.81
CA LEU A 42 17.28 19.77 18.26
C LEU A 42 17.37 19.36 16.79
N ASP A 43 16.49 18.45 16.36
CA ASP A 43 16.38 17.98 14.97
C ASP A 43 15.50 18.90 14.10
N SER A 44 14.94 19.96 14.68
CA SER A 44 14.02 20.90 14.03
C SER A 44 12.81 20.21 13.33
N MET A 45 12.44 19.00 13.74
CA MET A 45 11.34 18.24 13.12
C MET A 45 10.10 18.28 13.99
N THR A 46 8.95 18.64 13.41
CA THR A 46 7.63 18.51 14.07
C THR A 46 7.22 17.06 14.18
N MET A 47 7.42 16.25 13.13
CA MET A 47 7.17 14.81 13.14
C MET A 47 8.30 14.10 13.86
N ARG A 48 8.05 13.71 15.10
CA ARG A 48 9.00 12.95 15.93
C ARG A 48 8.81 11.45 15.75
N SER A 49 9.93 10.72 15.70
CA SER A 49 9.86 9.25 15.83
C SER A 49 9.28 8.87 17.20
N PRO A 50 8.39 7.87 17.25
CA PRO A 50 7.90 7.35 18.53
C PRO A 50 9.05 6.90 19.44
N VAL A 51 8.82 6.95 20.75
CA VAL A 51 9.79 6.41 21.72
C VAL A 51 10.05 4.94 21.40
N GLY A 52 11.32 4.55 21.37
CA GLY A 52 11.71 3.17 21.03
C GLY A 52 10.99 2.14 21.91
N LYS A 53 10.62 1.00 21.32
CA LYS A 53 9.89 -0.11 21.95
C LYS A 53 8.43 0.19 22.34
N THR A 54 7.86 1.34 21.95
CA THR A 54 6.43 1.61 22.11
C THR A 54 5.64 1.03 20.95
N VAL A 55 4.43 0.56 21.25
CA VAL A 55 3.46 0.06 20.26
C VAL A 55 2.22 0.95 20.34
N PRO A 56 1.77 1.56 19.23
CA PRO A 56 0.54 2.34 19.23
C PRO A 56 -0.67 1.50 19.63
N THR A 57 -1.60 2.10 20.36
CA THR A 57 -2.86 1.45 20.73
C THR A 57 -3.60 0.98 19.47
N GLY A 58 -4.11 -0.26 19.49
CA GLY A 58 -4.85 -0.86 18.39
C GLY A 58 -4.00 -1.45 17.26
N ILE A 59 -2.67 -1.40 17.38
CA ILE A 59 -1.77 -2.05 16.41
C ILE A 59 -1.19 -3.32 17.03
N ILE A 60 -1.39 -4.45 16.34
CA ILE A 60 -0.71 -5.71 16.67
C ILE A 60 0.62 -5.74 15.91
N PRO A 61 1.77 -5.79 16.61
CA PRO A 61 3.07 -5.84 15.96
C PRO A 61 3.21 -7.09 15.08
N PHE A 62 3.65 -6.91 13.84
CA PHE A 62 3.97 -8.02 12.96
C PHE A 62 5.37 -8.54 13.27
N ARG A 63 5.47 -9.72 13.91
CA ARG A 63 6.71 -10.26 14.52
C ARG A 63 7.57 -11.09 13.56
N TYR A 64 7.35 -10.99 12.26
CA TYR A 64 8.09 -11.74 11.26
C TYR A 64 9.14 -10.82 10.61
N THR A 65 10.25 -11.42 10.19
CA THR A 65 11.35 -10.75 9.49
C THR A 65 11.26 -10.96 7.97
N ILE A 66 12.01 -10.15 7.20
CA ILE A 66 11.96 -10.15 5.73
C ILE A 66 12.87 -11.25 5.14
N ASP A 67 12.66 -12.50 5.53
CA ASP A 67 13.42 -13.65 5.06
C ASP A 67 12.51 -14.84 4.70
N SER A 68 13.06 -15.83 3.99
CA SER A 68 12.31 -16.99 3.51
C SER A 68 11.82 -17.89 4.63
N LEU A 69 12.60 -18.03 5.71
CA LEU A 69 12.22 -18.88 6.86
C LEU A 69 11.07 -18.26 7.62
N SER A 70 11.15 -16.95 7.88
CA SER A 70 10.09 -16.21 8.55
C SER A 70 8.82 -16.19 7.72
N ARG A 71 8.93 -16.08 6.38
CA ARG A 71 7.79 -16.20 5.47
C ARG A 71 7.15 -17.59 5.52
N ALA A 72 7.95 -18.66 5.54
CA ALA A 72 7.44 -20.04 5.68
C ALA A 72 6.76 -20.24 7.04
N LYS A 73 7.35 -19.71 8.12
CA LYS A 73 6.77 -19.71 9.46
C LYS A 73 5.42 -18.98 9.47
N ALA A 74 5.35 -17.77 8.89
CA ALA A 74 4.10 -17.02 8.77
C ALA A 74 3.01 -17.84 8.04
N GLY A 75 3.39 -18.59 6.99
CA GLY A 75 2.48 -19.49 6.30
C GLY A 75 1.92 -20.61 7.16
N ASN A 76 2.66 -21.07 8.16
CA ASN A 76 2.22 -22.14 9.06
C ASN A 76 1.41 -21.62 10.26
N GLU A 77 1.71 -20.42 10.73
CA GLU A 77 1.14 -19.87 11.97
C GLU A 77 -0.04 -18.92 11.72
N LEU A 78 -0.08 -18.25 10.57
CA LEU A 78 -1.11 -17.26 10.28
C LEU A 78 -2.25 -17.88 9.47
N ALA A 79 -3.44 -17.77 10.01
CA ALA A 79 -4.69 -18.10 9.33
C ALA A 79 -5.45 -16.82 8.97
N ASN A 80 -6.16 -16.84 7.84
CA ASN A 80 -7.02 -15.73 7.46
C ASN A 80 -8.23 -15.66 8.40
N PRO A 81 -8.45 -14.53 9.11
CA PRO A 81 -9.56 -14.41 10.03
C PRO A 81 -10.92 -14.21 9.34
N PHE A 82 -10.94 -13.93 8.04
CA PHE A 82 -12.14 -13.66 7.28
C PHE A 82 -12.61 -14.89 6.51
N LEU A 83 -13.92 -15.12 6.51
CA LEU A 83 -14.55 -16.10 5.62
C LEU A 83 -14.67 -15.51 4.20
N PRO A 84 -14.52 -16.34 3.15
CA PRO A 84 -14.56 -15.88 1.76
C PRO A 84 -16.02 -15.63 1.29
N THR A 85 -16.68 -14.62 1.85
CA THR A 85 -18.00 -14.18 1.38
C THR A 85 -17.83 -13.28 0.15
N GLU A 86 -18.85 -13.20 -0.69
CA GLU A 86 -18.86 -12.36 -1.88
C GLU A 86 -18.52 -10.91 -1.55
N ALA A 87 -19.09 -10.35 -0.48
CA ALA A 87 -18.81 -8.98 -0.04
C ALA A 87 -17.33 -8.77 0.32
N ILE A 88 -16.72 -9.71 1.06
CA ILE A 88 -15.30 -9.61 1.48
C ILE A 88 -14.36 -9.81 0.29
N ILE A 89 -14.70 -10.70 -0.65
CA ILE A 89 -13.94 -10.89 -1.89
C ILE A 89 -13.99 -9.62 -2.74
N GLU A 90 -15.16 -8.98 -2.83
CA GLU A 90 -15.31 -7.72 -3.56
C GLU A 90 -14.52 -6.57 -2.92
N GLU A 91 -14.51 -6.44 -1.60
CA GLU A 91 -13.61 -5.51 -0.91
C GLU A 91 -12.13 -5.81 -1.23
N GLY A 92 -11.75 -7.09 -1.24
CA GLY A 92 -10.42 -7.54 -1.63
C GLY A 92 -10.08 -7.16 -3.07
N ARG A 93 -11.05 -7.27 -3.99
CA ARG A 93 -10.92 -6.86 -5.39
C ARG A 93 -10.65 -5.34 -5.53
N LEU A 94 -11.41 -4.52 -4.80
CA LEU A 94 -11.21 -3.08 -4.79
C LEU A 94 -9.83 -2.69 -4.25
N LEU A 95 -9.37 -3.37 -3.20
CA LEU A 95 -8.05 -3.16 -2.62
C LEU A 95 -6.94 -3.58 -3.59
N PHE A 96 -7.09 -4.73 -4.25
CA PHE A 96 -6.17 -5.23 -5.28
C PHE A 96 -6.07 -4.23 -6.44
N THR A 97 -7.20 -3.72 -6.91
CA THR A 97 -7.26 -2.71 -7.96
C THR A 97 -6.54 -1.43 -7.57
N LYS A 98 -6.62 -1.05 -6.29
CA LYS A 98 -6.00 0.18 -5.79
C LYS A 98 -4.48 0.06 -5.59
N PHE A 99 -3.99 -1.07 -5.11
CA PHE A 99 -2.61 -1.20 -4.63
C PHE A 99 -1.74 -2.19 -5.44
N CYS A 100 -2.35 -3.12 -6.16
CA CYS A 100 -1.62 -4.27 -6.74
C CYS A 100 -1.63 -4.29 -8.27
N ILE A 101 -2.71 -3.78 -8.90
CA ILE A 101 -2.96 -3.88 -10.35
C ILE A 101 -1.84 -3.25 -11.19
N GLY A 102 -1.22 -2.16 -10.70
CA GLY A 102 -0.16 -1.45 -11.42
C GLY A 102 1.02 -2.35 -11.80
N CYS A 103 1.36 -3.29 -10.92
CA CYS A 103 2.42 -4.27 -11.15
C CYS A 103 1.88 -5.62 -11.62
N HIS A 104 0.84 -6.15 -10.96
CA HIS A 104 0.36 -7.52 -11.19
C HIS A 104 -0.67 -7.65 -12.34
N GLY A 105 -1.23 -6.53 -12.83
CA GLY A 105 -2.28 -6.54 -13.85
C GLY A 105 -3.64 -6.98 -13.32
N VAL A 106 -4.70 -6.77 -14.11
CA VAL A 106 -6.10 -7.01 -13.71
C VAL A 106 -6.34 -8.48 -13.34
N LYS A 107 -5.68 -9.40 -14.06
CA LYS A 107 -5.82 -10.85 -13.85
C LYS A 107 -4.70 -11.45 -13.00
N GLY A 108 -3.84 -10.62 -12.41
CA GLY A 108 -2.71 -11.05 -11.59
C GLY A 108 -1.59 -11.76 -12.36
N LYS A 109 -1.49 -11.57 -13.68
CA LYS A 109 -0.52 -12.25 -14.56
C LYS A 109 0.90 -11.65 -14.56
N GLY A 110 1.13 -10.59 -13.78
CA GLY A 110 2.38 -9.85 -13.79
C GLY A 110 2.54 -8.97 -15.04
N ASP A 111 1.44 -8.63 -15.67
CA ASP A 111 1.31 -7.81 -16.87
C ASP A 111 0.75 -6.42 -16.56
N GLY A 112 1.05 -5.90 -15.39
CA GLY A 112 0.63 -4.56 -14.98
C GLY A 112 1.32 -3.46 -15.78
N GLN A 113 0.71 -2.28 -15.79
CA GLN A 113 1.14 -1.14 -16.61
C GLN A 113 2.60 -0.73 -16.32
N LEU A 114 3.07 -0.83 -15.08
CA LEU A 114 4.45 -0.49 -14.72
C LEU A 114 5.47 -1.41 -15.40
N TYR A 115 5.14 -2.69 -15.59
CA TYR A 115 5.98 -3.63 -16.31
C TYR A 115 5.89 -3.44 -17.82
N ILE A 116 4.66 -3.34 -18.38
CA ILE A 116 4.43 -3.20 -19.83
C ILE A 116 5.06 -1.92 -20.37
N SER A 117 5.03 -0.83 -19.61
CA SER A 117 5.64 0.45 -20.00
C SER A 117 7.17 0.49 -19.87
N GLY A 118 7.78 -0.56 -19.34
CA GLY A 118 9.23 -0.60 -19.09
C GLY A 118 9.70 0.22 -17.89
N LEU A 119 8.80 0.86 -17.16
CA LEU A 119 9.14 1.61 -15.92
C LEU A 119 9.61 0.68 -14.79
N TYR A 120 9.17 -0.57 -14.81
CA TYR A 120 9.63 -1.60 -13.88
C TYR A 120 10.25 -2.75 -14.69
N PRO A 121 11.57 -2.98 -14.60
CA PRO A 121 12.28 -3.88 -15.52
C PRO A 121 12.06 -5.37 -15.21
N LEU A 122 11.65 -5.71 -13.99
CA LEU A 122 11.45 -7.09 -13.57
C LEU A 122 9.98 -7.47 -13.68
N LYS A 123 9.69 -8.56 -14.41
CA LYS A 123 8.31 -9.05 -14.51
C LYS A 123 7.80 -9.48 -13.13
N PRO A 124 6.70 -8.88 -12.63
CA PRO A 124 6.04 -9.32 -11.41
C PRO A 124 5.58 -10.77 -11.53
N ARG A 125 5.57 -11.49 -10.41
CA ARG A 125 5.13 -12.88 -10.38
C ARG A 125 3.66 -13.01 -10.79
N ASP A 126 3.37 -14.02 -11.60
CA ASP A 126 1.99 -14.46 -11.89
C ASP A 126 1.36 -15.00 -10.61
N LEU A 127 0.32 -14.33 -10.13
CA LEU A 127 -0.39 -14.69 -8.90
C LEU A 127 -1.32 -15.90 -9.09
N SER A 128 -1.70 -16.21 -10.33
CA SER A 128 -2.50 -17.39 -10.69
C SER A 128 -1.66 -18.57 -11.16
N GLY A 129 -0.34 -18.40 -11.31
CA GLY A 129 0.58 -19.45 -11.73
C GLY A 129 0.93 -20.43 -10.61
N VAL A 130 1.37 -21.64 -11.02
CA VAL A 130 1.68 -22.76 -10.12
C VAL A 130 2.55 -22.36 -8.91
N PRO A 131 3.67 -21.62 -9.04
CA PRO A 131 4.50 -21.28 -7.89
C PRO A 131 3.78 -20.43 -6.82
N THR A 132 2.71 -19.70 -7.20
CA THR A 132 1.92 -18.90 -6.25
C THR A 132 0.74 -19.68 -5.69
N LEU A 133 0.22 -20.64 -6.45
CA LEU A 133 -0.84 -21.57 -5.99
C LEU A 133 -0.41 -22.37 -4.75
N GLU A 134 0.86 -22.73 -4.65
CA GLU A 134 1.41 -23.53 -3.55
C GLU A 134 1.64 -22.72 -2.26
N LEU A 135 1.69 -21.39 -2.37
CA LEU A 135 1.90 -20.53 -1.20
C LEU A 135 0.68 -20.60 -0.28
N LYS A 136 0.92 -20.70 1.02
CA LYS A 136 -0.11 -20.58 2.07
C LYS A 136 -0.55 -19.11 2.21
N ASP A 137 -1.75 -18.88 2.72
CA ASP A 137 -2.30 -17.53 2.91
C ASP A 137 -1.41 -16.63 3.74
N GLY A 138 -0.84 -17.16 4.84
CA GLY A 138 0.10 -16.43 5.68
C GLY A 138 1.39 -16.04 4.95
N GLN A 139 1.85 -16.82 3.96
CA GLN A 139 3.01 -16.45 3.13
C GLN A 139 2.69 -15.29 2.19
N ILE A 140 1.49 -15.29 1.61
CA ILE A 140 1.03 -14.19 0.75
C ILE A 140 0.85 -12.93 1.60
N TYR A 141 0.22 -13.06 2.76
CA TYR A 141 0.06 -11.97 3.72
C TYR A 141 1.40 -11.38 4.17
N HIS A 142 2.37 -12.23 4.49
CA HIS A 142 3.73 -11.83 4.84
C HIS A 142 4.38 -11.03 3.70
N THR A 143 4.27 -11.56 2.47
CA THR A 143 4.80 -10.90 1.27
C THR A 143 4.19 -9.53 1.04
N ILE A 144 2.87 -9.38 1.20
CA ILE A 144 2.21 -8.07 1.12
C ILE A 144 2.71 -7.13 2.22
N THR A 145 2.92 -7.66 3.43
CA THR A 145 3.28 -6.86 4.60
C THR A 145 4.70 -6.32 4.53
N LEU A 146 5.69 -7.18 4.31
CA LEU A 146 7.11 -6.86 4.40
C LEU A 146 7.81 -6.75 3.04
N GLY A 147 7.12 -7.16 1.95
CA GLY A 147 7.77 -7.37 0.67
C GLY A 147 8.48 -8.72 0.59
N PHE A 148 8.92 -9.09 -0.61
CA PHE A 148 9.76 -10.27 -0.84
C PHE A 148 10.42 -10.19 -2.22
N GLY A 149 11.74 -10.42 -2.27
CA GLY A 149 12.52 -10.27 -3.50
C GLY A 149 12.45 -8.82 -4.02
N SER A 150 11.98 -8.65 -5.24
CA SER A 150 11.80 -7.32 -5.86
C SER A 150 10.51 -6.61 -5.48
N MET A 151 9.57 -7.29 -4.81
CA MET A 151 8.32 -6.68 -4.35
C MET A 151 8.56 -5.87 -3.07
N GLY A 152 8.25 -4.58 -3.10
CA GLY A 152 8.31 -3.70 -1.94
C GLY A 152 7.24 -4.01 -0.88
N ALA A 153 7.47 -3.54 0.34
CA ALA A 153 6.52 -3.68 1.45
C ALA A 153 5.29 -2.78 1.25
N HIS A 154 4.11 -3.31 1.51
CA HIS A 154 2.83 -2.57 1.48
C HIS A 154 2.20 -2.45 2.87
N GLY A 155 2.94 -2.83 3.91
CA GLY A 155 2.46 -2.81 5.29
C GLY A 155 2.05 -1.44 5.81
N ALA A 156 2.66 -0.36 5.32
CA ALA A 156 2.31 1.01 5.71
C ALA A 156 1.04 1.51 5.01
N GLN A 157 0.81 1.11 3.74
CA GLN A 157 -0.28 1.59 2.91
C GLN A 157 -1.56 0.78 3.08
N VAL A 158 -1.44 -0.53 3.31
CA VAL A 158 -2.56 -1.46 3.40
C VAL A 158 -2.73 -1.94 4.84
N LYS A 159 -3.85 -1.62 5.46
CA LYS A 159 -4.17 -2.05 6.83
C LYS A 159 -4.16 -3.58 6.97
N PRO A 160 -3.89 -4.16 8.16
CA PRO A 160 -3.83 -5.60 8.38
C PRO A 160 -5.03 -6.37 7.83
N ASP A 161 -6.25 -5.95 8.17
CA ASP A 161 -7.48 -6.61 7.71
C ASP A 161 -7.63 -6.56 6.18
N ASN A 162 -7.25 -5.43 5.59
CA ASN A 162 -7.31 -5.23 4.15
C ASN A 162 -6.32 -6.13 3.40
N ARG A 163 -5.16 -6.46 3.99
CA ARG A 163 -4.23 -7.43 3.41
C ARG A 163 -4.86 -8.83 3.36
N TRP A 164 -5.58 -9.24 4.41
CA TRP A 164 -6.27 -10.51 4.44
C TRP A 164 -7.40 -10.60 3.40
N LYS A 165 -8.18 -9.53 3.24
CA LYS A 165 -9.20 -9.44 2.18
C LYS A 165 -8.57 -9.52 0.79
N THR A 166 -7.41 -8.88 0.59
CA THR A 166 -6.64 -8.98 -0.67
C THR A 166 -6.16 -10.42 -0.92
N VAL A 167 -5.74 -11.15 0.12
CA VAL A 167 -5.39 -12.59 0.00
C VAL A 167 -6.58 -13.40 -0.50
N LEU A 168 -7.79 -13.17 0.01
CA LEU A 168 -9.00 -13.88 -0.46
C LEU A 168 -9.29 -13.59 -1.93
N TYR A 169 -9.14 -12.35 -2.38
CA TYR A 169 -9.29 -12.03 -3.80
C TYR A 169 -8.21 -12.70 -4.67
N ILE A 170 -6.96 -12.78 -4.22
CA ILE A 170 -5.91 -13.54 -4.92
C ILE A 170 -6.32 -15.02 -5.03
N ARG A 171 -6.94 -15.61 -4.01
CA ARG A 171 -7.46 -16.96 -4.07
C ARG A 171 -8.59 -17.11 -5.10
N GLU A 172 -9.44 -16.11 -5.24
CA GLU A 172 -10.47 -16.11 -6.28
C GLU A 172 -9.87 -16.06 -7.69
N LEU A 173 -8.83 -15.24 -7.92
CA LEU A 173 -8.08 -15.26 -9.18
C LEU A 173 -7.47 -16.64 -9.51
N GLN A 174 -7.09 -17.40 -8.49
CA GLN A 174 -6.50 -18.74 -8.62
C GLN A 174 -7.53 -19.84 -8.87
N LYS A 175 -8.81 -19.60 -8.60
CA LYS A 175 -9.86 -20.62 -8.59
C LYS A 175 -9.98 -21.37 -9.93
N ALA A 176 -10.04 -20.64 -11.04
CA ALA A 176 -10.16 -21.26 -12.37
C ALA A 176 -8.97 -22.19 -12.69
N VAL A 177 -7.76 -21.83 -12.26
CA VAL A 177 -6.56 -22.67 -12.47
C VAL A 177 -6.58 -23.88 -11.55
N ARG A 178 -6.96 -23.74 -10.29
CA ARG A 178 -7.12 -24.87 -9.35
C ARG A 178 -8.15 -25.87 -9.85
N ASP A 179 -9.28 -25.39 -10.36
CA ASP A 179 -10.36 -26.24 -10.89
C ASP A 179 -9.91 -27.02 -12.15
N SER A 180 -9.05 -26.40 -12.99
CA SER A 180 -8.49 -27.09 -14.17
C SER A 180 -7.49 -28.19 -13.77
N ILE A 181 -6.61 -27.94 -12.79
CA ILE A 181 -5.67 -28.93 -12.27
C ILE A 181 -6.41 -30.12 -11.62
N GLY A 182 -7.43 -29.84 -10.80
CA GLY A 182 -8.22 -30.88 -10.13
C GLY A 182 -9.02 -31.78 -11.10
N ARG A 183 -9.32 -31.30 -12.32
CA ARG A 183 -9.96 -32.09 -13.39
C ARG A 183 -8.98 -33.02 -14.12
N THR A 184 -7.73 -32.64 -14.20
CA THR A 184 -6.68 -33.42 -14.91
C THR A 184 -6.16 -34.59 -14.05
N THR A 185 -6.36 -34.55 -12.73
CA THR A 185 -5.89 -35.56 -11.77
C THR A 185 -6.98 -36.61 -11.39
N LYS A 186 -8.15 -36.56 -12.02
CA LYS A 186 -9.21 -37.56 -11.94
C LYS A 186 -9.30 -38.39 -13.22
#